data_4d0c9ff94aff1751fb0555dfef6688db
#
_entry.id   4d0c9ff94aff1751fb0555dfef6688db
#
_cell.length_a   1.000
_cell.length_b   1.000
_cell.length_c   1.000
_cell.angle_alpha   90.00
_cell.angle_beta   90.00
_cell.angle_gamma   90.00
#
_symmetry.space_group_name_H-M   'P 1'
#
loop_
_entity.id
_entity.type
_entity.pdbx_description
1 polymer ?
#
loop_
_entity_poly.entity_id
_entity_poly.type
_entity_poly.pdbx_seq_one_letter_code
_entity_poly.pdbx_strand_id
1 'polypeptide(L)' 'MAEKVRFFEGKKFLWDGEEYDDEKTAKSVQEKYSEKGFEVQMWPEDGKVLLYTRRVVTEVVVDEG' A
#
# COMPACT_ATOMS: atom_id res chain seq x y z
N MET A 1 -17.81 2.05 4.46
CA MET A 1 -17.23 0.94 3.95
C MET A 1 -16.06 1.24 3.15
N ALA A 2 -14.96 0.55 3.28
CA ALA A 2 -13.75 0.79 2.55
C ALA A 2 -13.86 0.22 1.16
N GLU A 3 -13.35 0.92 0.18
CA GLU A 3 -13.36 0.42 -1.15
C GLU A 3 -12.16 -0.47 -1.31
N LYS A 4 -12.30 -1.57 -1.97
CA LYS A 4 -11.20 -2.48 -2.14
C LYS A 4 -10.21 -1.99 -3.17
N VAL A 5 -10.62 -1.12 -4.04
CA VAL A 5 -9.76 -0.62 -5.09
C VAL A 5 -9.87 0.87 -5.15
N ARG A 6 -8.76 1.56 -5.23
CA ARG A 6 -8.77 3.00 -5.40
C ARG A 6 -7.67 3.35 -6.38
N PHE A 7 -7.85 4.46 -7.07
CA PHE A 7 -6.85 4.90 -8.01
C PHE A 7 -6.19 6.15 -7.47
N PHE A 8 -4.89 6.16 -7.44
CA PHE A 8 -4.13 7.31 -6.99
C PHE A 8 -3.20 7.71 -8.13
N GLU A 9 -3.38 8.93 -8.61
CA GLU A 9 -2.58 9.42 -9.70
C GLU A 9 -2.62 8.51 -10.91
N GLY A 10 -3.78 7.97 -11.19
CA GLY A 10 -3.95 7.10 -12.33
C GLY A 10 -3.50 5.67 -12.13
N LYS A 11 -3.02 5.31 -10.95
CA LYS A 11 -2.55 3.97 -10.71
C LYS A 11 -3.50 3.23 -9.80
N LYS A 12 -3.73 1.98 -10.08
CA LYS A 12 -4.67 1.19 -9.32
C LYS A 12 -4.02 0.59 -8.09
N PHE A 13 -4.59 0.86 -6.96
CA PHE A 13 -4.09 0.33 -5.70
C PHE A 13 -5.17 -0.55 -5.10
N LEU A 14 -4.75 -1.57 -4.39
CA LEU A 14 -5.68 -2.48 -3.74
C LEU A 14 -5.53 -2.38 -2.23
N TRP A 15 -6.64 -2.41 -1.55
CA TRP A 15 -6.66 -2.37 -0.09
C TRP A 15 -6.11 -3.69 0.43
N ASP A 16 -5.29 -3.64 1.46
CA ASP A 16 -4.70 -4.85 2.01
C ASP A 16 -5.67 -5.62 2.89
N GLY A 17 -6.86 -5.08 3.12
CA GLY A 17 -7.86 -5.77 3.90
C GLY A 17 -7.81 -5.54 5.39
N GLU A 18 -6.89 -4.70 5.85
CA GLU A 18 -6.77 -4.45 7.27
C GLU A 18 -7.11 -3.03 7.63
N GLU A 19 -7.57 -2.81 8.84
CA GLU A 19 -7.87 -1.49 9.32
C GLU A 19 -6.93 -1.25 10.48
N TYR A 20 -6.21 -0.15 10.45
CA TYR A 20 -5.27 0.15 11.51
C TYR A 20 -5.84 1.27 12.37
N ASP A 21 -5.73 1.11 13.68
CA ASP A 21 -6.29 2.07 14.61
C ASP A 21 -5.56 3.37 14.61
N ASP A 22 -4.30 3.41 14.35
CA ASP A 22 -3.59 4.68 14.35
C ASP A 22 -2.59 4.73 13.22
N GLU A 23 -2.15 5.92 12.93
CA GLU A 23 -1.27 6.16 11.86
C GLU A 23 0.10 5.58 12.09
N LYS A 24 0.51 5.52 13.31
CA LYS A 24 1.82 5.03 13.64
C LYS A 24 1.94 3.56 13.27
N THR A 25 0.91 2.78 13.60
CA THR A 25 0.91 1.37 13.26
C THR A 25 0.84 1.21 11.75
N ALA A 26 0.00 2.01 11.11
CA ALA A 26 -0.15 1.92 9.67
C ALA A 26 1.17 2.26 8.98
N LYS A 27 1.89 3.24 9.50
CA LYS A 27 3.12 3.65 8.90
C LYS A 27 4.18 2.56 9.01
N SER A 28 4.18 1.86 10.11
CA SER A 28 5.11 0.77 10.33
C SER A 28 4.86 -0.33 9.30
N VAL A 29 3.60 -0.64 9.05
CA VAL A 29 3.26 -1.66 8.09
C VAL A 29 3.56 -1.16 6.67
N GLN A 30 3.35 0.13 6.44
CA GLN A 30 3.64 0.72 5.16
C GLN A 30 5.12 0.53 4.80
N GLU A 31 5.98 0.71 5.77
CA GLU A 31 7.39 0.54 5.53
C GLU A 31 7.73 -0.90 5.17
N LYS A 32 7.05 -1.84 5.78
CA LYS A 32 7.30 -3.23 5.48
C LYS A 32 6.88 -3.57 4.06
N TYR A 33 5.76 -3.02 3.62
CA TYR A 33 5.31 -3.24 2.27
C TYR A 33 6.29 -2.58 1.29
N SER A 34 6.78 -1.40 1.64
CA SER A 34 7.68 -0.68 0.77
C SER A 34 8.97 -1.47 0.58
N GLU A 35 9.44 -2.13 1.63
CA GLU A 35 10.65 -2.90 1.54
C GLU A 35 10.45 -4.11 0.63
N LYS A 36 9.23 -4.55 0.46
CA LYS A 36 8.95 -5.67 -0.40
C LYS A 36 8.67 -5.25 -1.83
N GLY A 37 8.81 -3.97 -2.13
CA GLY A 37 8.61 -3.51 -3.49
C GLY A 37 7.20 -3.05 -3.81
N PHE A 38 6.42 -2.70 -2.80
CA PHE A 38 5.08 -2.22 -3.03
C PHE A 38 5.03 -0.73 -2.82
N GLU A 39 4.16 -0.06 -3.54
CA GLU A 39 3.88 1.34 -3.29
C GLU A 39 2.68 1.31 -2.38
N VAL A 40 2.63 2.16 -1.39
CA VAL A 40 1.57 2.16 -0.41
C VAL A 40 1.02 3.54 -0.23
N GLN A 41 -0.30 3.65 -0.16
CA GLN A 41 -0.94 4.93 0.11
C GLN A 41 -1.78 4.76 1.38
N MET A 42 -1.69 5.74 2.27
CA MET A 42 -2.44 5.71 3.48
C MET A 42 -3.73 6.43 3.25
N TRP A 43 -4.82 5.88 3.70
CA TRP A 43 -6.13 6.48 3.51
C TRP A 43 -6.89 6.48 4.81
N PRO A 44 -7.03 7.62 5.47
CA PRO A 44 -7.76 7.65 6.71
C PRO A 44 -9.25 7.63 6.43
N GLU A 45 -9.97 6.84 7.17
CA GLU A 45 -11.38 6.76 7.00
C GLU A 45 -12.08 6.35 8.28
N ASP A 46 -13.05 7.14 8.77
CA ASP A 46 -13.81 6.82 9.96
C ASP A 46 -12.95 6.48 11.16
N GLY A 47 -11.94 7.26 11.40
CA GLY A 47 -11.10 7.03 12.57
C GLY A 47 -10.12 5.89 12.45
N LYS A 48 -10.06 5.27 11.28
CA LYS A 48 -9.11 4.20 11.06
C LYS A 48 -8.25 4.57 9.88
N VAL A 49 -7.16 3.89 9.72
CA VAL A 49 -6.27 4.15 8.62
C VAL A 49 -6.21 2.90 7.77
N LEU A 50 -6.40 3.04 6.50
CA LEU A 50 -6.35 1.92 5.57
C LEU A 50 -5.11 2.05 4.72
N LEU A 51 -4.58 0.95 4.29
CA LEU A 51 -3.41 0.96 3.43
C LEU A 51 -3.78 0.37 2.08
N TYR A 52 -3.48 1.11 1.05
CA TYR A 52 -3.73 0.65 -0.31
C TYR A 52 -2.37 0.41 -0.95
N THR A 53 -2.17 -0.73 -1.53
CA THR A 53 -0.87 -1.12 -2.05
C THR A 53 -0.94 -1.47 -3.52
N ARG A 54 0.19 -1.35 -4.19
CA ARG A 54 0.25 -1.71 -5.57
C ARG A 54 1.63 -2.30 -5.76
N ARG A 55 1.74 -3.43 -6.45
CA ARG A 55 3.01 -4.04 -6.66
C ARG A 55 3.73 -3.30 -7.76
N VAL A 56 4.91 -2.86 -7.49
CA VAL A 56 5.69 -2.17 -8.46
C VAL A 56 6.56 -3.19 -9.16
N VAL A 57 6.32 -3.40 -10.42
CA VAL A 57 7.10 -4.35 -11.15
C VAL A 57 8.19 -3.59 -11.78
N THR A 58 9.35 -3.67 -11.30
CA THR A 58 10.45 -3.04 -11.86
C THR A 58 11.04 -3.99 -12.77
N GLU A 59 11.24 -3.69 -13.96
CA GLU A 59 11.78 -4.57 -14.87
C GLU A 59 13.13 -4.72 -14.60
N VAL A 60 13.59 -5.34 -13.80
CA VAL A 60 14.88 -5.53 -13.53
C VAL A 60 15.46 -6.48 -14.32
N VAL A 61 16.35 -6.22 -14.98
CA VAL A 61 16.98 -7.14 -15.70
C VAL A 61 17.96 -7.70 -14.90
N VAL A 62 17.88 -8.71 -14.46
CA VAL A 62 18.80 -9.29 -13.75
C VAL A 62 19.69 -9.93 -14.44
N ASP A 63 20.59 -9.86 -14.45
CA ASP A 63 21.43 -10.51 -15.10
C ASP A 63 22.10 -11.34 -14.48
N GLU A 64 22.17 -11.87 -13.97
CA GLU A 64 22.73 -12.67 -13.38
C GLU A 64 23.58 -13.20 -13.79
N GLY A 65 23.93 -12.96 -14.07
CA GLY A 65 24.91 -13.42 -14.61
C GLY A 65 25.05 -14.36 -14.43
#